data_fa746a8f571a050824b59d76242c2765
#
_entry.id   fa746a8f571a050824b59d76242c2765
#
_cell.length_a   1.000
_cell.length_b   1.000
_cell.length_c   1.000
_cell.angle_alpha   90.00
_cell.angle_beta   90.00
_cell.angle_gamma   90.00
#
_symmetry.space_group_name_H-M   'P 1'
#
loop_
_entity.id
_entity.type
_entity.pdbx_description
1 polymer ?
#
loop_
_entity_poly.entity_id
_entity_poly.type
_entity_poly.pdbx_seq_one_letter_code
_entity_poly.pdbx_strand_id
1 'polypeptide(L)'
;LLYFGSRDNKLRIVALDRSEPTELWAIDSANHPGIWNNDWDGNPSIVEDIMFEGGENGILFATKLNRSYDGEGRVQVTPEILVKVEGWNDDLIRSVGDRNASIESSVAILDGLLYFTNSGGRVVGLDITRVESGEAPVVFDFWAGDDIDASPVIDADGMLYIAIELERNLPRADEVGQIIKLDPSRPDDPLVWSVAVPALNSLTDGGAWATPALGDGVLYAATHPGDLLAIDTDTGEVLWTDAIGFHAWSSPLIVDGHLLVAVDCEAGGGFRAYSLADPANPVQVWNMAHGGGCIESTPTVWDGRIFVGSRDGFFYAFGDQ
;
A
#
# COMPACT_ATOMS: atom_id res chain seq x y z
N LEU A 1 -4.44 20.77 -5.19
CA LEU A 1 -5.52 19.85 -4.80
C LEU A 1 -5.00 18.87 -3.76
N LEU A 2 -5.87 18.48 -2.82
CA LEU A 2 -5.68 17.37 -1.89
C LEU A 2 -6.69 16.27 -2.26
N TYR A 3 -6.22 15.04 -2.30
CA TYR A 3 -7.02 13.85 -2.58
C TYR A 3 -6.90 12.91 -1.39
N PHE A 4 -8.01 12.42 -0.87
CA PHE A 4 -7.97 11.49 0.27
C PHE A 4 -9.28 10.72 0.44
N GLY A 5 -9.12 9.47 0.88
CA GLY A 5 -10.20 8.62 1.32
C GLY A 5 -10.57 8.84 2.79
N SER A 6 -11.74 8.36 3.19
CA SER A 6 -12.21 8.47 4.56
C SER A 6 -13.23 7.36 4.89
N ARG A 7 -13.31 7.02 6.18
CA ARG A 7 -14.28 6.04 6.72
C ARG A 7 -15.73 6.55 6.81
N ASP A 8 -16.03 7.68 6.20
CA ASP A 8 -17.39 8.16 5.97
C ASP A 8 -17.93 7.84 4.56
N ASN A 9 -17.37 6.80 3.93
CA ASN A 9 -17.69 6.28 2.61
C ASN A 9 -17.26 7.18 1.44
N LYS A 10 -16.43 8.22 1.67
CA LYS A 10 -16.11 9.20 0.62
C LYS A 10 -14.64 9.32 0.33
N LEU A 11 -14.32 9.27 -0.95
CA LEU A 11 -13.08 9.78 -1.52
C LEU A 11 -13.32 11.21 -1.99
N ARG A 12 -12.47 12.17 -1.57
CA ARG A 12 -12.65 13.62 -1.79
C ARG A 12 -11.53 14.24 -2.58
N ILE A 13 -11.90 15.28 -3.31
CA ILE A 13 -10.97 16.25 -3.91
C ILE A 13 -11.22 17.61 -3.29
N VAL A 14 -10.20 18.14 -2.61
CA VAL A 14 -10.27 19.41 -1.89
C VAL A 14 -9.28 20.41 -2.48
N ALA A 15 -9.76 21.60 -2.79
CA ALA A 15 -8.91 22.72 -3.21
C ALA A 15 -8.31 23.43 -2.01
N LEU A 16 -6.98 23.71 -2.09
CA LEU A 16 -6.21 24.43 -1.06
C LEU A 16 -5.73 25.81 -1.55
N ASP A 17 -6.12 26.24 -2.73
CA ASP A 17 -5.75 27.52 -3.38
C ASP A 17 -6.74 28.66 -3.06
N ARG A 18 -7.52 28.52 -2.00
CA ARG A 18 -8.56 29.43 -1.53
C ARG A 18 -8.33 29.81 -0.06
N SER A 19 -9.08 30.80 0.43
CA SER A 19 -8.99 31.23 1.84
C SER A 19 -9.30 30.12 2.83
N GLU A 20 -10.19 29.20 2.43
CA GLU A 20 -10.55 28.01 3.22
C GLU A 20 -10.50 26.76 2.32
N PRO A 21 -10.07 25.59 2.83
CA PRO A 21 -10.15 24.33 2.10
C PRO A 21 -11.57 24.08 1.60
N THR A 22 -11.73 23.81 0.31
CA THR A 22 -13.05 23.68 -0.32
C THR A 22 -13.16 22.35 -1.05
N GLU A 23 -14.15 21.51 -0.65
CA GLU A 23 -14.46 20.29 -1.38
C GLU A 23 -14.97 20.65 -2.77
N LEU A 24 -14.30 20.17 -3.81
CA LEU A 24 -14.69 20.36 -5.21
C LEU A 24 -15.50 19.19 -5.73
N TRP A 25 -15.24 17.99 -5.20
CA TRP A 25 -15.90 16.77 -5.62
C TRP A 25 -15.69 15.66 -4.58
N ALA A 26 -16.63 14.74 -4.52
CA ALA A 26 -16.51 13.51 -3.78
C ALA A 26 -17.23 12.37 -4.51
N ILE A 27 -16.66 11.16 -4.42
CA ILE A 27 -17.36 9.93 -4.74
C ILE A 27 -17.75 9.24 -3.44
N ASP A 28 -19.01 8.82 -3.36
CA ASP A 28 -19.55 8.06 -2.22
C ASP A 28 -19.69 6.60 -2.66
N SER A 29 -18.89 5.71 -2.07
CA SER A 29 -18.88 4.28 -2.39
C SER A 29 -20.23 3.60 -2.09
N ALA A 30 -21.04 4.14 -1.17
CA ALA A 30 -22.38 3.63 -0.91
C ALA A 30 -23.31 3.75 -2.13
N ASN A 31 -23.01 4.63 -3.10
CA ASN A 31 -23.71 4.73 -4.38
C ASN A 31 -23.15 3.75 -5.43
N HIS A 32 -22.10 3.00 -5.10
CA HIS A 32 -21.45 2.02 -5.96
C HIS A 32 -21.36 0.68 -5.21
N PRO A 33 -22.49 -0.03 -5.04
CA PRO A 33 -22.53 -1.24 -4.23
C PRO A 33 -21.53 -2.28 -4.77
N GLY A 34 -20.73 -2.79 -3.87
CA GLY A 34 -19.70 -3.79 -4.13
C GLY A 34 -19.87 -5.01 -3.21
N ILE A 35 -18.74 -5.59 -2.79
CA ILE A 35 -18.76 -6.89 -2.12
C ILE A 35 -18.64 -6.80 -0.59
N TRP A 36 -18.03 -5.75 -0.06
CA TRP A 36 -17.72 -5.63 1.37
C TRP A 36 -18.21 -4.31 1.96
N ASN A 37 -17.35 -3.52 2.54
CA ASN A 37 -17.63 -2.26 3.22
C ASN A 37 -17.62 -1.07 2.22
N ASN A 38 -17.62 0.17 2.71
CA ASN A 38 -17.68 1.37 1.89
C ASN A 38 -16.57 2.39 2.19
N ASP A 39 -15.59 2.03 3.02
CA ASP A 39 -14.48 2.93 3.38
C ASP A 39 -13.46 3.06 2.24
N TRP A 40 -12.54 4.01 2.37
CA TRP A 40 -11.46 4.28 1.43
C TRP A 40 -10.17 4.46 2.21
N ASP A 41 -9.32 3.45 2.22
CA ASP A 41 -8.09 3.41 3.03
C ASP A 41 -6.82 3.62 2.20
N GLY A 42 -6.83 3.32 0.91
CA GLY A 42 -5.72 3.57 -0.01
C GLY A 42 -5.47 5.06 -0.28
N ASN A 43 -4.34 5.34 -0.91
CA ASN A 43 -4.03 6.69 -1.41
C ASN A 43 -4.19 6.75 -2.93
N PRO A 44 -4.93 7.73 -3.46
CA PRO A 44 -5.14 7.87 -4.90
C PRO A 44 -3.82 8.04 -5.67
N SER A 45 -3.65 7.26 -6.72
CA SER A 45 -2.56 7.42 -7.68
C SER A 45 -3.07 8.17 -8.90
N ILE A 46 -2.32 9.18 -9.36
CA ILE A 46 -2.73 10.03 -10.48
C ILE A 46 -1.67 9.99 -11.56
N VAL A 47 -2.07 9.54 -12.76
CA VAL A 47 -1.26 9.57 -13.98
C VAL A 47 -1.93 10.53 -14.96
N GLU A 48 -1.20 11.57 -15.38
CA GLU A 48 -1.70 12.66 -16.21
C GLU A 48 -2.91 13.35 -15.57
N ASP A 49 -4.12 13.05 -16.02
CA ASP A 49 -5.38 13.60 -15.51
C ASP A 49 -6.37 12.51 -15.06
N ILE A 50 -5.88 11.28 -14.87
CA ILE A 50 -6.67 10.13 -14.43
C ILE A 50 -6.24 9.70 -13.05
N MET A 51 -7.18 9.65 -12.14
CA MET A 51 -7.04 9.16 -10.77
C MET A 51 -7.49 7.71 -10.71
N PHE A 52 -6.66 6.86 -10.10
CA PHE A 52 -6.95 5.45 -9.81
C PHE A 52 -7.01 5.26 -8.30
N GLU A 53 -8.10 4.66 -7.83
CA GLU A 53 -8.30 4.37 -6.42
C GLU A 53 -9.22 3.17 -6.22
N GLY A 54 -8.86 2.29 -5.29
CA GLY A 54 -9.70 1.19 -4.82
C GLY A 54 -10.47 1.57 -3.56
N GLY A 55 -11.64 1.01 -3.38
CA GLY A 55 -12.41 1.13 -2.15
C GLY A 55 -12.65 -0.21 -1.48
N GLU A 56 -13.01 -0.21 -0.20
CA GLU A 56 -13.38 -1.42 0.53
C GLU A 56 -14.63 -2.12 -0.06
N ASN A 57 -15.36 -1.45 -0.94
CA ASN A 57 -16.39 -2.10 -1.74
C ASN A 57 -15.84 -3.09 -2.79
N GLY A 58 -14.51 -3.23 -2.87
CA GLY A 58 -13.80 -4.14 -3.76
C GLY A 58 -13.70 -3.64 -5.21
N ILE A 59 -14.06 -2.40 -5.49
CA ILE A 59 -14.05 -1.83 -6.84
C ILE A 59 -12.89 -0.86 -6.98
N LEU A 60 -12.07 -1.07 -8.03
CA LEU A 60 -11.11 -0.08 -8.50
C LEU A 60 -11.81 0.89 -9.46
N PHE A 61 -11.62 2.19 -9.23
CA PHE A 61 -12.14 3.27 -10.07
C PHE A 61 -11.02 3.94 -10.85
N ALA A 62 -11.23 4.15 -12.15
CA ALA A 62 -10.45 5.07 -12.97
C ALA A 62 -11.31 6.30 -13.26
N THR A 63 -10.89 7.46 -12.75
CA THR A 63 -11.66 8.71 -12.81
C THR A 63 -10.84 9.80 -13.48
N LYS A 64 -11.32 10.30 -14.64
CA LYS A 64 -10.72 11.46 -15.30
C LYS A 64 -11.10 12.70 -14.52
N LEU A 65 -10.12 13.51 -14.13
CA LEU A 65 -10.33 14.66 -13.25
C LEU A 65 -10.88 15.88 -14.00
N ASN A 66 -10.57 16.02 -15.28
CA ASN A 66 -10.91 17.17 -16.13
C ASN A 66 -10.55 18.49 -15.44
N ARG A 67 -9.27 18.59 -14.99
CA ARG A 67 -8.74 19.75 -14.28
C ARG A 67 -8.73 21.00 -15.17
N SER A 68 -9.15 22.11 -14.61
CA SER A 68 -9.21 23.41 -15.26
C SER A 68 -8.98 24.53 -14.26
N TYR A 69 -9.00 25.78 -14.72
CA TYR A 69 -8.94 26.96 -13.87
C TYR A 69 -10.12 27.89 -14.17
N ASP A 70 -10.66 28.53 -13.13
CA ASP A 70 -11.69 29.55 -13.28
C ASP A 70 -11.12 30.89 -13.71
N GLY A 71 -11.98 31.91 -13.87
CA GLY A 71 -11.59 33.26 -14.28
C GLY A 71 -10.70 34.01 -13.28
N GLU A 72 -10.53 33.48 -12.04
CA GLU A 72 -9.66 34.01 -11.00
C GLU A 72 -8.37 33.18 -10.86
N GLY A 73 -8.17 32.17 -11.73
CA GLY A 73 -7.00 31.29 -11.71
C GLY A 73 -7.03 30.21 -10.63
N ARG A 74 -8.19 29.93 -10.04
CA ARG A 74 -8.36 28.88 -9.02
C ARG A 74 -8.68 27.55 -9.68
N VAL A 75 -8.10 26.47 -9.15
CA VAL A 75 -8.29 25.13 -9.67
C VAL A 75 -9.75 24.67 -9.58
N GLN A 76 -10.22 24.01 -10.64
CA GLN A 76 -11.52 23.35 -10.75
C GLN A 76 -11.34 21.91 -11.22
N VAL A 77 -12.29 21.04 -10.89
CA VAL A 77 -12.37 19.67 -11.42
C VAL A 77 -13.81 19.39 -11.87
N THR A 78 -13.94 18.54 -12.89
CA THR A 78 -15.24 18.00 -13.35
C THR A 78 -15.08 16.50 -13.58
N PRO A 79 -14.94 15.71 -12.50
CA PRO A 79 -14.55 14.32 -12.61
C PRO A 79 -15.59 13.46 -13.31
N GLU A 80 -15.08 12.51 -14.11
CA GLU A 80 -15.86 11.51 -14.84
C GLU A 80 -15.27 10.12 -14.56
N ILE A 81 -16.09 9.19 -14.07
CA ILE A 81 -15.68 7.80 -13.88
C ILE A 81 -15.65 7.13 -15.26
N LEU A 82 -14.47 6.75 -15.71
CA LEU A 82 -14.24 6.10 -17.01
C LEU A 82 -14.44 4.59 -16.92
N VAL A 83 -13.87 3.96 -15.88
CA VAL A 83 -13.85 2.50 -15.70
C VAL A 83 -14.08 2.16 -14.24
N LYS A 84 -14.74 1.02 -14.02
CA LYS A 84 -14.84 0.32 -12.74
C LYS A 84 -14.42 -1.11 -12.96
N VAL A 85 -13.52 -1.61 -12.12
CA VAL A 85 -13.06 -3.00 -12.17
C VAL A 85 -13.35 -3.65 -10.82
N GLU A 86 -14.13 -4.75 -10.86
CA GLU A 86 -14.35 -5.56 -9.67
C GLU A 86 -13.10 -6.39 -9.35
N GLY A 87 -12.54 -6.23 -8.14
CA GLY A 87 -11.39 -6.98 -7.66
C GLY A 87 -11.71 -8.45 -7.33
N TRP A 88 -12.95 -8.85 -7.35
CA TRP A 88 -13.42 -10.18 -6.98
C TRP A 88 -14.17 -10.90 -8.12
N ASN A 89 -14.36 -12.18 -7.92
CA ASN A 89 -15.27 -13.04 -8.67
C ASN A 89 -15.78 -14.17 -7.77
N ASP A 90 -16.75 -14.95 -8.26
CA ASP A 90 -17.36 -16.02 -7.48
C ASP A 90 -16.36 -17.13 -7.09
N ASP A 91 -15.31 -17.36 -7.88
CA ASP A 91 -14.27 -18.35 -7.57
C ASP A 91 -13.43 -17.91 -6.39
N LEU A 92 -13.00 -16.64 -6.37
CA LEU A 92 -12.29 -16.05 -5.23
C LEU A 92 -13.11 -16.17 -3.95
N ILE A 93 -14.36 -15.70 -3.98
CA ILE A 93 -15.25 -15.72 -2.81
C ILE A 93 -15.46 -17.12 -2.26
N ARG A 94 -15.56 -18.14 -3.15
CA ARG A 94 -15.62 -19.53 -2.71
C ARG A 94 -14.31 -20.01 -2.09
N SER A 95 -13.17 -19.56 -2.61
CA SER A 95 -11.85 -19.98 -2.14
C SER A 95 -11.50 -19.39 -0.77
N VAL A 96 -11.83 -18.11 -0.53
CA VAL A 96 -11.59 -17.46 0.77
C VAL A 96 -12.64 -17.79 1.83
N GLY A 97 -13.85 -18.17 1.41
CA GLY A 97 -14.93 -18.61 2.30
C GLY A 97 -15.71 -17.49 2.97
N ASP A 98 -15.44 -16.24 2.62
CA ASP A 98 -16.13 -15.02 3.09
C ASP A 98 -16.32 -14.02 1.94
N ARG A 99 -16.74 -12.79 2.24
CA ARG A 99 -16.99 -11.74 1.25
C ARG A 99 -16.00 -10.56 1.38
N ASN A 100 -15.00 -10.65 2.25
CA ASN A 100 -13.98 -9.61 2.34
C ASN A 100 -13.00 -9.74 1.16
N ALA A 101 -13.18 -8.87 0.18
CA ALA A 101 -12.29 -8.67 -0.97
C ALA A 101 -12.15 -7.17 -1.24
N SER A 102 -12.05 -6.39 -0.16
CA SER A 102 -11.81 -4.95 -0.17
C SER A 102 -10.49 -4.62 -0.86
N ILE A 103 -10.39 -3.42 -1.44
CA ILE A 103 -9.14 -2.85 -1.94
C ILE A 103 -8.76 -1.75 -0.97
N GLU A 104 -7.79 -2.03 -0.08
CA GLU A 104 -7.34 -1.14 0.99
C GLU A 104 -5.99 -0.50 0.66
N SER A 105 -5.33 -1.04 -0.38
CA SER A 105 -4.03 -0.61 -0.85
C SER A 105 -4.09 0.47 -1.94
N SER A 106 -3.00 1.22 -2.08
CA SER A 106 -2.74 2.04 -3.26
C SER A 106 -2.32 1.17 -4.44
N VAL A 107 -2.48 1.68 -5.66
CA VAL A 107 -2.07 0.97 -6.87
C VAL A 107 -0.61 1.24 -7.22
N ALA A 108 0.06 0.28 -7.88
CA ALA A 108 1.36 0.48 -8.54
C ALA A 108 1.16 0.62 -10.05
N ILE A 109 1.86 1.56 -10.68
CA ILE A 109 1.72 1.82 -12.12
C ILE A 109 3.10 1.92 -12.76
N LEU A 110 3.30 1.17 -13.85
CA LEU A 110 4.50 1.24 -14.68
C LEU A 110 4.14 1.00 -16.14
N ASP A 111 4.58 1.87 -17.04
CA ASP A 111 4.49 1.72 -18.51
C ASP A 111 3.10 1.33 -19.05
N GLY A 112 2.04 1.92 -18.49
CA GLY A 112 0.66 1.65 -18.88
C GLY A 112 0.05 0.37 -18.30
N LEU A 113 0.76 -0.29 -17.39
CA LEU A 113 0.23 -1.38 -16.57
C LEU A 113 -0.05 -0.87 -15.15
N LEU A 114 -1.18 -1.24 -14.60
CA LEU A 114 -1.60 -0.93 -13.24
C LEU A 114 -1.80 -2.22 -12.47
N TYR A 115 -1.26 -2.28 -11.25
CA TYR A 115 -1.44 -3.42 -10.34
C TYR A 115 -2.09 -2.99 -9.04
N PHE A 116 -3.02 -3.78 -8.55
CA PHE A 116 -3.65 -3.63 -7.25
C PHE A 116 -3.83 -4.98 -6.55
N THR A 117 -4.00 -4.92 -5.26
CA THR A 117 -4.22 -6.07 -4.37
C THR A 117 -5.56 -5.95 -3.67
N ASN A 118 -6.04 -7.02 -3.08
CA ASN A 118 -7.25 -7.00 -2.26
C ASN A 118 -7.19 -7.98 -1.08
N SER A 119 -8.09 -7.78 -0.12
CA SER A 119 -8.21 -8.61 1.08
C SER A 119 -8.64 -10.05 0.80
N GLY A 120 -9.04 -10.39 -0.44
CA GLY A 120 -9.21 -11.77 -0.88
C GLY A 120 -7.90 -12.46 -1.25
N GLY A 121 -6.77 -11.76 -1.15
CA GLY A 121 -5.44 -12.27 -1.50
C GLY A 121 -5.17 -12.28 -3.01
N ARG A 122 -5.84 -11.44 -3.77
CA ARG A 122 -5.69 -11.38 -5.23
C ARG A 122 -4.77 -10.23 -5.64
N VAL A 123 -3.84 -10.50 -6.55
CA VAL A 123 -3.00 -9.51 -7.24
C VAL A 123 -3.48 -9.40 -8.67
N VAL A 124 -3.97 -8.24 -9.06
CA VAL A 124 -4.57 -8.00 -10.39
C VAL A 124 -3.77 -6.97 -11.15
N GLY A 125 -3.43 -7.28 -12.41
CA GLY A 125 -2.82 -6.35 -13.35
C GLY A 125 -3.78 -5.96 -14.47
N LEU A 126 -3.84 -4.66 -14.78
CA LEU A 126 -4.66 -4.07 -15.83
C LEU A 126 -3.80 -3.40 -16.88
N ASP A 127 -4.16 -3.52 -18.16
CA ASP A 127 -3.67 -2.63 -19.20
C ASP A 127 -4.53 -1.36 -19.21
N ILE A 128 -3.93 -0.23 -18.81
CA ILE A 128 -4.60 1.07 -18.72
C ILE A 128 -4.29 1.99 -19.93
N THR A 129 -3.60 1.50 -20.96
CA THR A 129 -3.24 2.30 -22.14
C THR A 129 -4.44 2.85 -22.89
N ARG A 130 -5.63 2.23 -22.73
CA ARG A 130 -6.88 2.64 -23.35
C ARG A 130 -7.96 3.06 -22.36
N VAL A 131 -7.56 3.38 -21.13
CA VAL A 131 -8.51 3.73 -20.04
C VAL A 131 -9.36 4.95 -20.39
N GLU A 132 -8.83 5.93 -21.14
CA GLU A 132 -9.62 7.08 -21.61
C GLU A 132 -10.77 6.70 -22.56
N SER A 133 -10.69 5.56 -23.24
CA SER A 133 -11.78 5.02 -24.06
C SER A 133 -12.72 4.09 -23.29
N GLY A 134 -12.55 3.99 -21.98
CA GLY A 134 -13.38 3.15 -21.12
C GLY A 134 -12.93 1.68 -21.08
N GLU A 135 -11.68 1.36 -21.43
CA GLU A 135 -11.16 0.01 -21.47
C GLU A 135 -9.95 -0.14 -20.53
N ALA A 136 -10.00 -1.15 -19.64
CA ALA A 136 -8.89 -1.55 -18.78
C ALA A 136 -8.93 -3.09 -18.59
N PRO A 137 -8.55 -3.87 -19.60
CA PRO A 137 -8.61 -5.32 -19.52
C PRO A 137 -7.64 -5.88 -18.48
N VAL A 138 -8.04 -6.94 -17.80
CA VAL A 138 -7.16 -7.73 -16.91
C VAL A 138 -6.14 -8.46 -17.77
N VAL A 139 -4.86 -8.25 -17.48
CA VAL A 139 -3.72 -8.87 -18.17
C VAL A 139 -2.89 -9.76 -17.23
N PHE A 140 -3.09 -9.64 -15.93
CA PHE A 140 -2.45 -10.45 -14.91
C PHE A 140 -3.42 -10.73 -13.77
N ASP A 141 -3.40 -11.95 -13.23
CA ASP A 141 -4.25 -12.39 -12.13
C ASP A 141 -3.55 -13.51 -11.36
N PHE A 142 -3.21 -13.23 -10.09
CA PHE A 142 -2.56 -14.19 -9.21
C PHE A 142 -3.25 -14.20 -7.85
N TRP A 143 -3.53 -15.41 -7.34
CA TRP A 143 -4.09 -15.59 -6.00
C TRP A 143 -3.02 -16.05 -5.02
N ALA A 144 -2.72 -15.21 -4.04
CA ALA A 144 -1.72 -15.46 -3.01
C ALA A 144 -2.25 -16.30 -1.84
N GLY A 145 -3.57 -16.34 -1.65
CA GLY A 145 -4.20 -17.25 -0.69
C GLY A 145 -4.64 -16.64 0.63
N ASP A 146 -4.19 -15.45 1.00
CA ASP A 146 -4.63 -14.74 2.21
C ASP A 146 -4.63 -13.22 1.99
N ASP A 147 -5.03 -12.45 2.96
CA ASP A 147 -5.28 -11.02 2.91
C ASP A 147 -4.09 -10.18 2.44
N ILE A 148 -4.35 -9.12 1.66
CA ILE A 148 -3.31 -8.20 1.19
C ILE A 148 -3.80 -6.75 1.31
N ASP A 149 -3.45 -6.09 2.40
CA ASP A 149 -3.68 -4.66 2.61
C ASP A 149 -2.47 -3.82 2.16
N ALA A 150 -1.30 -4.43 2.09
CA ALA A 150 -0.10 -3.78 1.57
C ALA A 150 -0.25 -3.39 0.10
N SER A 151 0.22 -2.20 -0.26
CA SER A 151 0.31 -1.79 -1.66
C SER A 151 1.34 -2.64 -2.41
N PRO A 152 1.07 -3.03 -3.67
CA PRO A 152 2.08 -3.68 -4.50
C PRO A 152 3.25 -2.71 -4.74
N VAL A 153 4.49 -3.22 -4.70
CA VAL A 153 5.68 -2.49 -5.10
C VAL A 153 6.16 -3.04 -6.43
N ILE A 154 6.53 -2.16 -7.36
CA ILE A 154 7.02 -2.54 -8.69
C ILE A 154 8.41 -1.95 -8.92
N ASP A 155 9.34 -2.76 -9.43
CA ASP A 155 10.67 -2.28 -9.84
C ASP A 155 10.70 -1.82 -11.31
N ALA A 156 11.86 -1.31 -11.74
CA ALA A 156 12.04 -0.81 -13.09
C ALA A 156 11.97 -1.90 -14.18
N ASP A 157 12.14 -3.16 -13.81
CA ASP A 157 12.05 -4.32 -14.70
C ASP A 157 10.63 -4.90 -14.76
N GLY A 158 9.69 -4.31 -14.00
CA GLY A 158 8.29 -4.72 -13.93
C GLY A 158 8.01 -5.88 -12.98
N MET A 159 8.96 -6.25 -12.12
CA MET A 159 8.73 -7.25 -11.08
C MET A 159 7.89 -6.67 -9.94
N LEU A 160 6.98 -7.46 -9.42
CA LEU A 160 6.12 -7.09 -8.30
C LEU A 160 6.64 -7.70 -7.00
N TYR A 161 6.59 -6.91 -5.93
CA TYR A 161 6.86 -7.35 -4.56
C TYR A 161 5.58 -7.13 -3.75
N ILE A 162 5.11 -8.21 -3.12
CA ILE A 162 3.83 -8.25 -2.41
C ILE A 162 4.08 -8.72 -0.98
N ALA A 163 3.52 -8.01 -0.02
CA ALA A 163 3.44 -8.42 1.38
C ALA A 163 2.01 -8.92 1.65
N ILE A 164 1.90 -10.07 2.30
CA ILE A 164 0.67 -10.83 2.51
C ILE A 164 0.51 -11.07 4.02
N GLU A 165 -0.68 -10.88 4.51
CA GLU A 165 -1.06 -11.17 5.89
C GLU A 165 -1.41 -12.65 6.09
N LEU A 166 -1.50 -13.09 7.33
CA LEU A 166 -2.10 -14.36 7.70
C LEU A 166 -3.31 -14.11 8.58
N GLU A 167 -4.48 -13.93 7.98
CA GLU A 167 -5.74 -13.77 8.67
C GLU A 167 -6.61 -15.03 8.59
N ARG A 168 -6.69 -15.64 7.42
CA ARG A 168 -7.50 -16.84 7.16
C ARG A 168 -6.71 -18.11 7.31
N ASN A 169 -5.39 -18.04 7.19
CA ASN A 169 -4.48 -19.20 7.25
C ASN A 169 -4.89 -20.32 6.28
N LEU A 170 -5.20 -19.94 5.06
CA LEU A 170 -5.53 -20.89 4.01
C LEU A 170 -4.27 -21.65 3.59
N PRO A 171 -4.38 -22.94 3.22
CA PRO A 171 -3.22 -23.73 2.78
C PRO A 171 -2.43 -23.08 1.63
N ARG A 172 -3.09 -22.29 0.79
CA ARG A 172 -2.45 -21.58 -0.30
C ARG A 172 -1.46 -20.52 0.18
N ALA A 173 -1.75 -19.84 1.28
CA ALA A 173 -0.84 -18.84 1.88
C ALA A 173 0.45 -19.50 2.40
N ASP A 174 0.36 -20.72 2.94
CA ASP A 174 1.55 -21.49 3.35
C ASP A 174 2.39 -21.93 2.15
N GLU A 175 1.74 -22.29 1.01
CA GLU A 175 2.45 -22.69 -0.22
C GLU A 175 3.16 -21.51 -0.89
N VAL A 176 2.55 -20.31 -0.86
CA VAL A 176 3.03 -19.11 -1.54
C VAL A 176 4.06 -18.36 -0.71
N GLY A 177 3.92 -18.35 0.64
CA GLY A 177 4.69 -17.49 1.54
C GLY A 177 4.09 -16.08 1.65
N GLN A 178 4.65 -15.21 2.51
CA GLN A 178 4.02 -13.94 2.87
C GLN A 178 4.75 -12.69 2.34
N ILE A 179 6.01 -12.81 1.95
CA ILE A 179 6.71 -11.77 1.19
C ILE A 179 7.18 -12.41 -0.10
N ILE A 180 6.67 -11.95 -1.25
CA ILE A 180 6.88 -12.64 -2.52
C ILE A 180 7.31 -11.67 -3.62
N LYS A 181 8.07 -12.22 -4.59
CA LYS A 181 8.34 -11.57 -5.87
C LYS A 181 7.62 -12.31 -6.98
N LEU A 182 6.90 -11.54 -7.81
CA LEU A 182 6.19 -12.05 -8.98
C LEU A 182 6.76 -11.45 -10.26
N ASP A 183 6.80 -12.26 -11.31
CA ASP A 183 7.07 -11.85 -12.69
C ASP A 183 5.77 -11.86 -13.49
N PRO A 184 5.12 -10.70 -13.71
CA PRO A 184 3.86 -10.65 -14.46
C PRO A 184 3.98 -11.05 -15.93
N SER A 185 5.19 -11.08 -16.49
CA SER A 185 5.42 -11.53 -17.87
C SER A 185 5.26 -13.04 -18.02
N ARG A 186 5.21 -13.79 -16.91
CA ARG A 186 5.02 -15.26 -16.85
C ARG A 186 3.73 -15.62 -16.12
N PRO A 187 2.55 -15.27 -16.64
CA PRO A 187 1.30 -15.36 -15.88
C PRO A 187 0.93 -16.79 -15.45
N ASP A 188 1.43 -17.84 -16.14
CA ASP A 188 1.19 -19.23 -15.79
C ASP A 188 2.08 -19.72 -14.62
N ASP A 189 3.23 -19.08 -14.38
CA ASP A 189 4.19 -19.39 -13.31
C ASP A 189 4.92 -18.12 -12.86
N PRO A 190 4.21 -17.18 -12.21
CA PRO A 190 4.75 -15.86 -11.92
C PRO A 190 5.64 -15.82 -10.67
N LEU A 191 5.55 -16.78 -9.76
CA LEU A 191 6.29 -16.75 -8.50
C LEU A 191 7.79 -16.96 -8.75
N VAL A 192 8.59 -15.92 -8.43
CA VAL A 192 10.05 -15.95 -8.58
C VAL A 192 10.70 -16.48 -7.32
N TRP A 193 10.37 -15.90 -6.18
CA TRP A 193 10.81 -16.35 -4.86
C TRP A 193 9.78 -15.96 -3.79
N SER A 194 9.90 -16.56 -2.60
CA SER A 194 9.06 -16.25 -1.46
C SER A 194 9.81 -16.38 -0.13
N VAL A 195 9.40 -15.57 0.85
CA VAL A 195 9.83 -15.65 2.24
C VAL A 195 8.60 -15.93 3.12
N ALA A 196 8.67 -16.99 3.91
CA ALA A 196 7.64 -17.32 4.88
C ALA A 196 7.78 -16.46 6.14
N VAL A 197 6.67 -15.91 6.60
CA VAL A 197 6.56 -15.14 7.86
C VAL A 197 5.46 -15.77 8.71
N PRO A 198 5.76 -16.89 9.43
CA PRO A 198 4.75 -17.62 10.15
C PRO A 198 4.23 -16.83 11.37
N ALA A 199 3.01 -17.12 11.76
CA ALA A 199 2.43 -16.63 12.98
C ALA A 199 3.19 -17.15 14.23
N LEU A 200 3.36 -16.30 15.24
CA LEU A 200 4.07 -16.65 16.46
C LEU A 200 3.16 -17.21 17.57
N ASN A 201 2.07 -16.54 17.87
CA ASN A 201 1.25 -16.82 19.06
C ASN A 201 -0.22 -17.11 18.73
N SER A 202 -0.73 -16.56 17.66
CA SER A 202 -2.09 -16.80 17.15
C SER A 202 -2.08 -17.03 15.66
N LEU A 203 -3.16 -17.52 15.10
CA LEU A 203 -3.26 -17.77 13.65
C LEU A 203 -3.25 -16.49 12.82
N THR A 204 -3.54 -15.33 13.44
CA THR A 204 -3.69 -14.04 12.78
C THR A 204 -2.55 -13.06 13.05
N ASP A 205 -1.41 -13.51 13.60
CA ASP A 205 -0.27 -12.66 13.91
C ASP A 205 0.97 -12.96 13.05
N GLY A 206 0.77 -13.54 11.87
CA GLY A 206 1.81 -13.76 10.87
C GLY A 206 1.73 -12.82 9.69
N GLY A 207 2.66 -12.98 8.76
CA GLY A 207 2.69 -12.22 7.53
C GLY A 207 3.26 -10.80 7.67
N ALA A 208 2.95 -9.96 6.70
CA ALA A 208 3.38 -8.57 6.65
C ALA A 208 2.25 -7.67 6.14
N TRP A 209 1.85 -6.71 6.95
CA TRP A 209 0.76 -5.77 6.69
C TRP A 209 1.25 -4.47 6.06
N ALA A 210 2.47 -4.11 6.36
CA ALA A 210 3.10 -2.90 5.86
C ALA A 210 3.58 -3.09 4.42
N THR A 211 3.40 -2.05 3.59
CA THR A 211 4.00 -1.99 2.25
C THR A 211 5.52 -1.98 2.38
N PRO A 212 6.27 -2.90 1.76
CA PRO A 212 7.73 -2.91 1.84
C PRO A 212 8.36 -1.75 1.08
N ALA A 213 9.57 -1.36 1.47
CA ALA A 213 10.36 -0.36 0.77
C ALA A 213 11.44 -1.03 -0.10
N LEU A 214 11.58 -0.58 -1.34
CA LEU A 214 12.53 -1.14 -2.31
C LEU A 214 13.62 -0.11 -2.64
N GLY A 215 14.89 -0.50 -2.56
CA GLY A 215 16.02 0.34 -2.95
C GLY A 215 17.33 -0.44 -3.08
N ASP A 216 18.13 -0.11 -4.09
CA ASP A 216 19.48 -0.62 -4.31
C ASP A 216 19.58 -2.17 -4.28
N GLY A 217 18.60 -2.87 -4.88
CA GLY A 217 18.58 -4.34 -4.95
C GLY A 217 18.16 -5.03 -3.65
N VAL A 218 17.64 -4.28 -2.67
CA VAL A 218 17.17 -4.80 -1.39
C VAL A 218 15.73 -4.38 -1.13
N LEU A 219 14.92 -5.33 -0.69
CA LEU A 219 13.54 -5.11 -0.21
C LEU A 219 13.54 -5.07 1.32
N TYR A 220 13.06 -3.98 1.91
CA TYR A 220 12.92 -3.85 3.37
C TYR A 220 11.46 -4.05 3.75
N ALA A 221 11.19 -5.10 4.51
CA ALA A 221 9.84 -5.48 4.91
C ALA A 221 9.71 -5.51 6.45
N ALA A 222 8.72 -4.78 6.96
CA ALA A 222 8.32 -4.87 8.35
C ALA A 222 7.26 -5.98 8.47
N THR A 223 7.53 -6.98 9.30
CA THR A 223 6.63 -8.12 9.49
C THR A 223 5.72 -7.91 10.68
N HIS A 224 4.53 -8.47 10.64
CA HIS A 224 3.58 -8.39 11.75
C HIS A 224 4.11 -9.04 13.05
N PRO A 225 4.85 -10.16 13.02
CA PRO A 225 5.56 -10.69 14.19
C PRO A 225 6.61 -9.75 14.81
N GLY A 226 7.03 -8.70 14.11
CA GLY A 226 7.86 -7.64 14.68
C GLY A 226 9.32 -7.63 14.23
N ASP A 227 9.63 -8.26 13.10
CA ASP A 227 10.94 -8.22 12.49
C ASP A 227 10.97 -7.23 11.30
N LEU A 228 12.03 -6.47 11.19
CA LEU A 228 12.42 -5.74 9.99
C LEU A 228 13.42 -6.59 9.23
N LEU A 229 13.08 -6.95 8.00
CA LEU A 229 13.90 -7.79 7.14
C LEU A 229 14.52 -6.95 6.02
N ALA A 230 15.80 -7.20 5.69
CA ALA A 230 16.42 -6.81 4.43
C ALA A 230 16.54 -8.06 3.55
N ILE A 231 15.91 -8.06 2.39
CA ILE A 231 15.79 -9.22 1.50
C ILE A 231 16.45 -8.88 0.16
N ASP A 232 17.34 -9.73 -0.32
CA ASP A 232 17.92 -9.62 -1.65
C ASP A 232 16.85 -9.78 -2.72
N THR A 233 16.72 -8.82 -3.62
CA THR A 233 15.63 -8.82 -4.62
C THR A 233 15.81 -9.86 -5.72
N ASP A 234 17.03 -10.35 -5.96
CA ASP A 234 17.28 -11.34 -7.00
C ASP A 234 17.00 -12.76 -6.49
N THR A 235 17.37 -13.04 -5.24
CA THR A 235 17.37 -14.40 -4.68
C THR A 235 16.26 -14.67 -3.66
N GLY A 236 15.72 -13.63 -3.01
CA GLY A 236 14.81 -13.77 -1.86
C GLY A 236 15.53 -14.14 -0.56
N GLU A 237 16.87 -14.12 -0.53
CA GLU A 237 17.64 -14.39 0.69
C GLU A 237 17.45 -13.25 1.70
N VAL A 238 17.16 -13.59 2.96
CA VAL A 238 17.14 -12.63 4.06
C VAL A 238 18.59 -12.33 4.48
N LEU A 239 19.07 -11.13 4.13
CA LEU A 239 20.45 -10.69 4.36
C LEU A 239 20.66 -10.17 5.78
N TRP A 240 19.65 -9.54 6.36
CA TRP A 240 19.73 -8.91 7.67
C TRP A 240 18.34 -8.85 8.34
N THR A 241 18.33 -8.83 9.67
CA THR A 241 17.11 -8.73 10.49
C THR A 241 17.35 -7.86 11.71
N ASP A 242 16.37 -7.02 12.07
CA ASP A 242 16.30 -6.33 13.38
C ASP A 242 14.89 -6.40 13.95
N ALA A 243 14.78 -6.47 15.29
CA ALA A 243 13.50 -6.51 15.97
C ALA A 243 12.93 -5.10 16.18
N ILE A 244 11.73 -4.86 15.65
CA ILE A 244 11.01 -3.56 15.74
C ILE A 244 9.73 -3.64 16.57
N GLY A 245 9.40 -4.82 17.10
CA GLY A 245 8.22 -5.07 17.93
C GLY A 245 7.00 -5.51 17.13
N PHE A 246 6.14 -6.24 17.83
CA PHE A 246 4.91 -6.84 17.30
C PHE A 246 3.91 -5.76 16.84
N HIS A 247 3.06 -6.06 15.86
CA HIS A 247 2.13 -5.16 15.17
C HIS A 247 2.81 -4.06 14.31
N ALA A 248 3.78 -4.43 13.48
CA ALA A 248 4.40 -3.48 12.57
C ALA A 248 3.49 -3.16 11.37
N TRP A 249 2.68 -2.12 11.48
CA TRP A 249 1.75 -1.67 10.44
C TRP A 249 2.28 -0.52 9.60
N SER A 250 3.20 0.27 10.14
CA SER A 250 3.81 1.39 9.42
C SER A 250 4.77 0.89 8.35
N SER A 251 4.60 1.37 7.13
CA SER A 251 5.51 1.05 6.03
C SER A 251 6.89 1.68 6.25
N PRO A 252 7.99 0.95 6.04
CA PRO A 252 9.33 1.51 6.01
C PRO A 252 9.44 2.56 4.88
N LEU A 253 10.29 3.58 5.08
CA LEU A 253 10.53 4.63 4.08
C LEU A 253 12.02 4.81 3.83
N ILE A 254 12.45 4.72 2.57
CA ILE A 254 13.82 5.05 2.15
C ILE A 254 13.89 6.51 1.75
N VAL A 255 14.80 7.27 2.37
CA VAL A 255 15.06 8.67 2.03
C VAL A 255 16.53 9.02 2.29
N ASP A 256 17.18 9.65 1.32
CA ASP A 256 18.56 10.15 1.40
C ASP A 256 19.57 9.11 1.97
N GLY A 257 19.50 7.86 1.48
CA GLY A 257 20.38 6.77 1.91
C GLY A 257 20.12 6.27 3.34
N HIS A 258 18.93 6.54 3.88
CA HIS A 258 18.47 6.06 5.18
C HIS A 258 17.13 5.34 5.05
N LEU A 259 16.93 4.33 5.92
CA LEU A 259 15.66 3.67 6.11
C LEU A 259 15.03 4.18 7.41
N LEU A 260 13.83 4.74 7.32
CA LEU A 260 13.03 5.15 8.48
C LEU A 260 11.99 4.07 8.75
N VAL A 261 11.87 3.67 10.02
CA VAL A 261 10.94 2.61 10.46
C VAL A 261 10.26 3.04 11.75
N ALA A 262 8.95 2.91 11.83
CA ALA A 262 8.24 3.01 13.09
C ALA A 262 8.52 1.79 13.96
N VAL A 263 8.55 2.01 15.27
CA VAL A 263 8.72 0.98 16.28
C VAL A 263 7.40 0.83 17.02
N ASP A 264 6.95 -0.41 17.19
CA ASP A 264 5.70 -0.67 17.89
C ASP A 264 5.71 -0.12 19.32
N CYS A 265 4.54 0.28 19.82
CA CYS A 265 4.41 0.87 21.14
C CYS A 265 4.70 -0.11 22.28
N GLU A 266 4.53 -1.42 22.10
CA GLU A 266 4.93 -2.44 23.07
C GLU A 266 6.46 -2.55 23.17
N ALA A 267 7.18 -2.21 22.08
CA ALA A 267 8.65 -2.09 22.06
C ALA A 267 9.16 -0.69 22.40
N GLY A 268 8.31 0.18 22.95
CA GLY A 268 8.66 1.54 23.38
C GLY A 268 8.23 2.65 22.44
N GLY A 269 7.67 2.33 21.30
CA GLY A 269 7.18 3.28 20.29
C GLY A 269 8.27 4.14 19.65
N GLY A 270 7.86 5.00 18.74
CA GLY A 270 8.74 5.98 18.09
C GLY A 270 9.29 5.54 16.74
N PHE A 271 10.50 6.00 16.42
CA PHE A 271 11.16 5.75 15.15
C PHE A 271 12.60 5.28 15.32
N ARG A 272 13.06 4.51 14.34
CA ARG A 272 14.48 4.26 14.10
C ARG A 272 14.85 4.72 12.68
N ALA A 273 16.08 5.24 12.54
CA ALA A 273 16.71 5.43 11.25
C ALA A 273 17.94 4.55 11.14
N TYR A 274 18.08 3.91 9.99
CA TYR A 274 19.22 3.06 9.65
C TYR A 274 19.93 3.67 8.45
N SER A 275 21.26 3.76 8.52
CA SER A 275 22.08 4.08 7.34
C SER A 275 22.08 2.92 6.36
N LEU A 276 21.85 3.21 5.09
CA LEU A 276 21.93 2.26 3.97
C LEU A 276 23.25 2.41 3.18
N ALA A 277 24.34 2.84 3.85
CA ALA A 277 25.68 2.84 3.22
C ALA A 277 26.10 1.44 2.75
N ASP A 278 25.63 0.40 3.42
CA ASP A 278 25.60 -0.99 2.98
C ASP A 278 24.12 -1.43 3.01
N PRO A 279 23.42 -1.50 1.86
CA PRO A 279 22.03 -1.87 1.81
C PRO A 279 21.72 -3.25 2.38
N ALA A 280 22.67 -4.20 2.25
CA ALA A 280 22.51 -5.55 2.75
C ALA A 280 22.71 -5.68 4.28
N ASN A 281 23.22 -4.63 4.94
CA ASN A 281 23.50 -4.64 6.38
C ASN A 281 23.25 -3.27 6.99
N PRO A 282 21.97 -2.83 7.10
CA PRO A 282 21.60 -1.55 7.66
C PRO A 282 22.13 -1.32 9.07
N VAL A 283 22.65 -0.12 9.33
CA VAL A 283 23.19 0.23 10.65
C VAL A 283 22.32 1.31 11.29
N GLN A 284 21.78 1.03 12.47
CA GLN A 284 20.98 2.02 13.21
C GLN A 284 21.84 3.24 13.57
N VAL A 285 21.42 4.42 13.10
CA VAL A 285 22.12 5.70 13.32
C VAL A 285 21.32 6.65 14.20
N TRP A 286 20.03 6.43 14.32
CA TRP A 286 19.15 7.24 15.14
C TRP A 286 18.01 6.42 15.73
N ASN A 287 17.57 6.82 16.93
CA ASN A 287 16.41 6.25 17.61
C ASN A 287 15.71 7.35 18.38
N MET A 288 14.41 7.44 18.23
CA MET A 288 13.56 8.33 18.98
C MET A 288 12.47 7.49 19.66
N ALA A 289 12.55 7.38 20.99
CA ALA A 289 11.46 6.80 21.76
C ALA A 289 10.29 7.78 21.84
N HIS A 290 9.08 7.29 21.59
CA HIS A 290 7.86 8.08 21.70
C HIS A 290 6.87 7.35 22.61
N GLY A 291 6.79 7.80 23.88
CA GLY A 291 5.99 7.13 24.91
C GLY A 291 4.49 7.45 24.87
N GLY A 292 4.00 8.15 23.84
CA GLY A 292 2.64 8.68 23.82
C GLY A 292 1.61 7.83 23.09
N GLY A 293 2.01 6.95 22.19
CA GLY A 293 1.11 6.10 21.40
C GLY A 293 1.82 5.37 20.27
N CYS A 294 1.13 4.40 19.66
CA CYS A 294 1.66 3.67 18.53
C CYS A 294 1.73 4.59 17.29
N ILE A 295 2.75 4.40 16.48
CA ILE A 295 2.87 5.02 15.16
C ILE A 295 2.59 3.93 14.12
N GLU A 296 1.39 3.96 13.57
CA GLU A 296 0.90 3.02 12.57
C GLU A 296 0.85 3.66 11.18
N SER A 297 0.80 5.00 11.12
CA SER A 297 0.86 5.70 9.85
C SER A 297 2.27 5.66 9.26
N THR A 298 2.36 5.55 7.94
CA THR A 298 3.62 5.67 7.22
C THR A 298 4.15 7.10 7.33
N PRO A 299 5.44 7.29 7.69
CA PRO A 299 6.04 8.62 7.74
C PRO A 299 6.16 9.23 6.35
N THR A 300 6.08 10.55 6.29
CA THR A 300 6.40 11.34 5.10
C THR A 300 7.55 12.28 5.40
N VAL A 301 8.45 12.51 4.44
CA VAL A 301 9.58 13.44 4.56
C VAL A 301 9.42 14.57 3.55
N TRP A 302 9.48 15.79 4.06
CA TRP A 302 9.43 17.00 3.23
C TRP A 302 10.28 18.12 3.87
N ASP A 303 11.08 18.80 3.06
CA ASP A 303 11.90 19.95 3.46
C ASP A 303 12.72 19.72 4.75
N GLY A 304 13.41 18.56 4.80
CA GLY A 304 14.26 18.17 5.94
C GLY A 304 13.49 17.81 7.22
N ARG A 305 12.19 17.53 7.12
CA ARG A 305 11.35 17.13 8.26
C ARG A 305 10.63 15.83 8.00
N ILE A 306 10.48 15.03 9.06
CA ILE A 306 9.66 13.81 9.08
C ILE A 306 8.31 14.17 9.66
N PHE A 307 7.24 13.84 8.96
CA PHE A 307 5.86 14.07 9.39
C PHE A 307 5.16 12.74 9.61
N VAL A 308 4.43 12.60 10.73
CA VAL A 308 3.74 11.34 11.07
C VAL A 308 2.57 11.57 12.01
N GLY A 309 1.51 10.78 11.86
CA GLY A 309 0.41 10.67 12.81
C GLY A 309 0.68 9.62 13.89
N SER A 310 0.14 9.81 15.09
CA SER A 310 0.24 8.88 16.21
C SER A 310 -1.14 8.61 16.83
N ARG A 311 -1.34 7.43 17.42
CA ARG A 311 -2.57 7.06 18.15
C ARG A 311 -2.80 7.84 19.43
N ASP A 312 -1.86 8.67 19.88
CA ASP A 312 -2.10 9.62 20.97
C ASP A 312 -2.92 10.85 20.53
N GLY A 313 -3.32 10.92 19.26
CA GLY A 313 -4.12 11.99 18.70
C GLY A 313 -3.33 13.20 18.22
N PHE A 314 -2.00 13.10 18.15
CA PHE A 314 -1.12 14.16 17.65
C PHE A 314 -0.55 13.82 16.27
N PHE A 315 -0.27 14.88 15.52
CA PHE A 315 0.54 14.87 14.31
C PHE A 315 1.89 15.50 14.63
N TYR A 316 2.96 14.79 14.36
CA TYR A 316 4.32 15.19 14.71
C TYR A 316 5.10 15.64 13.48
N ALA A 317 5.97 16.64 13.67
CA ALA A 317 6.98 17.05 12.72
C ALA A 317 8.34 17.05 13.44
N PHE A 318 9.25 16.19 13.00
CA PHE A 318 10.62 16.09 13.48
C PHE A 318 11.58 16.72 12.48
N GLY A 319 12.56 17.49 12.95
CA GLY A 319 13.57 18.13 12.12
C GLY A 319 14.47 19.03 12.97
N ASP A 320 15.54 19.52 12.37
CA ASP A 320 16.44 20.49 13.02
C ASP A 320 15.73 21.82 13.29
N GLN A 321 16.11 22.47 14.40
CA GLN A 321 15.60 23.79 14.80
C GLN A 321 16.35 24.90 14.06
#